data_074b3bcafd8a6c3fd7e092c446b8186e
#
_entry.id   074b3bcafd8a6c3fd7e092c446b8186e
#
_cell.length_a   1.000
_cell.length_b   1.000
_cell.length_c   1.000
_cell.angle_alpha   90.00
_cell.angle_beta   90.00
_cell.angle_gamma   90.00
#
_symmetry.space_group_name_H-M   'P 1'
#
loop_
_entity.id
_entity.type
_entity.pdbx_description
1 polymer ?
#
loop_
_entity_poly.entity_id
_entity_poly.type
_entity_poly.pdbx_seq_one_letter_code
_entity_poly.pdbx_strand_id
1 'polypeptide(L)'
;RRIIFLGIKPSIKRWAIHQQGIKANQLISEVCKKHPKAVFIDTWPAGLDSAGQPNPALLDKDDLHLNDEGYKVWTKLLLPALQ
;
A
#
# COMPACT_ATOMS: atom_id res chain seq x y z
N ARG A 1 16.84 15.37 -3.16
CA ARG A 1 15.88 14.92 -2.15
C ARG A 1 14.64 14.33 -2.81
N ARG A 2 14.29 13.11 -2.46
CA ARG A 2 13.10 12.45 -3.00
C ARG A 2 11.99 12.40 -1.96
N ILE A 3 10.74 12.49 -2.43
CA ILE A 3 9.56 12.31 -1.61
C ILE A 3 8.96 10.97 -2.00
N ILE A 4 8.77 10.09 -1.00
CA ILE A 4 8.19 8.78 -1.23
C ILE A 4 6.79 8.75 -0.65
N PHE A 5 5.80 8.46 -1.51
CA PHE A 5 4.42 8.28 -1.11
C PHE A 5 4.09 6.80 -1.07
N LEU A 6 3.62 6.33 0.08
CA LEU A 6 3.11 4.97 0.20
C LEU A 6 1.62 4.98 -0.10
N GLY A 7 1.19 4.11 -0.99
CA GLY A 7 -0.22 3.99 -1.31
C GLY A 7 -1.04 3.47 -0.13
N ILE A 8 -2.34 3.68 -0.21
CA ILE A 8 -3.27 3.13 0.78
C ILE A 8 -3.26 1.61 0.65
N LYS A 9 -3.12 0.92 1.79
CA LYS A 9 -3.10 -0.54 1.79
C LYS A 9 -4.51 -1.11 1.91
N PRO A 10 -4.76 -2.32 1.38
CA PRO A 10 -6.02 -3.01 1.63
C PRO A 10 -6.13 -3.44 3.09
N SER A 11 -7.33 -3.45 3.63
CA SER A 11 -7.59 -3.94 4.98
C SER A 11 -8.97 -4.55 5.06
N ILE A 12 -9.13 -5.51 5.97
CA ILE A 12 -10.42 -6.17 6.19
C ILE A 12 -11.41 -5.15 6.75
N LYS A 13 -10.96 -4.37 7.72
CA LYS A 13 -11.83 -3.38 8.39
C LYS A 13 -12.41 -2.35 7.43
N ARG A 14 -11.66 -1.97 6.39
CA ARG A 14 -12.08 -0.93 5.46
C ARG A 14 -12.46 -1.46 4.08
N TRP A 15 -12.67 -2.77 3.98
CA TRP A 15 -12.95 -3.37 2.68
C TRP A 15 -14.23 -2.86 2.04
N ALA A 16 -15.21 -2.44 2.85
CA ALA A 16 -16.46 -1.88 2.33
C ALA A 16 -16.24 -0.62 1.47
N ILE A 17 -15.12 0.09 1.67
CA ILE A 17 -14.79 1.30 0.91
C ILE A 17 -13.53 1.11 0.07
N HIS A 18 -13.17 -0.13 -0.27
CA HIS A 18 -11.91 -0.40 -0.98
C HIS A 18 -11.83 0.27 -2.36
N GLN A 19 -12.96 0.46 -3.04
CA GLN A 19 -12.95 1.16 -4.33
C GLN A 19 -12.47 2.60 -4.19
N GLN A 20 -12.81 3.26 -3.09
CA GLN A 20 -12.34 4.61 -2.82
C GLN A 20 -10.83 4.63 -2.58
N GLY A 21 -10.31 3.62 -1.89
CA GLY A 21 -8.86 3.48 -1.69
C GLY A 21 -8.11 3.29 -3.00
N ILE A 22 -8.62 2.44 -3.87
CA ILE A 22 -8.02 2.22 -5.19
C ILE A 22 -8.00 3.52 -5.99
N LYS A 23 -9.11 4.24 -6.00
CA LYS A 23 -9.22 5.51 -6.73
C LYS A 23 -8.26 6.55 -6.17
N ALA A 24 -8.15 6.65 -4.84
CA ALA A 24 -7.21 7.57 -4.22
C ALA A 24 -5.77 7.26 -4.62
N ASN A 25 -5.40 5.96 -4.64
CA ASN A 25 -4.08 5.54 -5.07
C ASN A 25 -3.78 5.93 -6.51
N GLN A 26 -4.76 5.79 -7.40
CA GLN A 26 -4.59 6.22 -8.79
C GLN A 26 -4.34 7.71 -8.91
N LEU A 27 -5.08 8.52 -8.15
CA LEU A 27 -4.91 9.98 -8.18
C LEU A 27 -3.55 10.40 -7.64
N ILE A 28 -3.10 9.79 -6.55
CA ILE A 28 -1.79 10.08 -5.96
C ILE A 28 -0.67 9.67 -6.92
N SER A 29 -0.81 8.51 -7.56
CA SER A 29 0.16 8.02 -8.54
C SER A 29 0.30 9.01 -9.70
N GLU A 30 -0.82 9.55 -10.21
CA GLU A 30 -0.79 10.52 -11.30
C GLU A 30 -0.11 11.81 -10.89
N VAL A 31 -0.35 12.28 -9.66
CA VAL A 31 0.33 13.48 -9.14
C VAL A 31 1.84 13.23 -9.06
N CYS A 32 2.26 12.06 -8.58
CA CYS A 32 3.68 11.73 -8.48
C CYS A 32 4.38 11.71 -9.83
N LYS A 33 3.68 11.28 -10.89
CA LYS A 33 4.25 11.26 -12.24
C LYS A 33 4.61 12.66 -12.75
N LYS A 34 3.95 13.69 -12.23
CA LYS A 34 4.18 15.08 -12.64
C LYS A 34 5.32 15.75 -11.85
N HIS A 35 5.83 15.08 -10.82
CA HIS A 35 6.88 15.63 -9.97
C HIS A 35 8.11 14.73 -10.03
N PRO A 36 9.24 15.21 -10.60
CA PRO A 36 10.41 14.35 -10.83
C PRO A 36 11.01 13.75 -9.57
N LYS A 37 10.81 14.41 -8.43
CA LYS A 37 11.36 13.94 -7.15
C LYS A 37 10.38 13.14 -6.31
N ALA A 38 9.16 12.91 -6.80
CA ALA A 38 8.15 12.14 -6.09
C ALA A 38 8.10 10.72 -6.63
N VAL A 39 8.07 9.75 -5.73
CA VAL A 39 7.96 8.33 -6.05
C VAL A 39 6.74 7.77 -5.35
N PHE A 40 5.86 7.10 -6.10
CA PHE A 40 4.71 6.41 -5.54
C PHE A 40 5.01 4.93 -5.44
N ILE A 41 4.83 4.36 -4.25
CA ILE A 41 4.97 2.92 -4.05
C ILE A 41 3.59 2.33 -3.83
N ASP A 42 3.18 1.45 -4.75
CA ASP A 42 1.88 0.81 -4.69
C ASP A 42 1.95 -0.38 -3.74
N THR A 43 1.34 -0.23 -2.58
CA THR A 43 1.30 -1.28 -1.56
C THR A 43 0.06 -2.17 -1.67
N TRP A 44 -0.85 -1.84 -2.60
CA TRP A 44 -2.15 -2.53 -2.70
C TRP A 44 -2.00 -4.01 -3.10
N PRO A 45 -1.33 -4.34 -4.22
CA PRO A 45 -1.26 -5.74 -4.65
C PRO A 45 -0.57 -6.65 -3.63
N ALA A 46 0.47 -6.14 -2.95
CA ALA A 46 1.22 -6.93 -1.98
C ALA A 46 0.42 -7.24 -0.72
N GLY A 47 -0.65 -6.49 -0.45
CA GLY A 47 -1.52 -6.72 0.70
C GLY A 47 -2.70 -7.64 0.43
N LEU A 48 -2.81 -8.16 -0.79
CA LEU A 48 -3.91 -9.05 -1.17
C LEU A 48 -3.48 -10.51 -1.13
N ASP A 49 -4.45 -11.39 -0.89
CA ASP A 49 -4.23 -12.83 -1.01
C ASP A 49 -4.46 -13.30 -2.45
N SER A 50 -4.39 -14.61 -2.68
CA SER A 50 -4.56 -15.18 -4.03
C SER A 50 -5.97 -14.99 -4.59
N ALA A 51 -6.95 -14.71 -3.73
CA ALA A 51 -8.34 -14.46 -4.15
C ALA A 51 -8.64 -12.98 -4.39
N GLY A 52 -7.63 -12.10 -4.26
CA GLY A 52 -7.83 -10.66 -4.44
C GLY A 52 -8.46 -9.97 -3.24
N GLN A 53 -8.45 -10.60 -2.08
CA GLN A 53 -8.99 -10.07 -0.83
C GLN A 53 -7.85 -9.65 0.09
N PRO A 54 -8.11 -8.77 1.09
CA PRO A 54 -7.05 -8.40 2.04
C PRO A 54 -6.51 -9.64 2.73
N ASN A 55 -5.18 -9.76 2.77
CA ASN A 55 -4.53 -10.92 3.36
C ASN A 55 -4.48 -10.78 4.89
N PRO A 56 -5.26 -11.59 5.64
CA PRO A 56 -5.29 -11.46 7.09
C PRO A 56 -3.96 -11.81 7.76
N ALA A 57 -3.11 -12.57 7.11
CA ALA A 57 -1.80 -12.92 7.64
C ALA A 57 -0.88 -11.71 7.80
N LEU A 58 -1.18 -10.60 7.12
CA LEU A 58 -0.39 -9.38 7.14
C LEU A 58 -0.97 -8.31 8.07
N LEU A 59 -2.13 -8.56 8.65
CA LEU A 59 -2.84 -7.59 9.47
C LEU A 59 -2.86 -8.00 10.93
N ASP A 60 -2.88 -7.01 11.81
CA ASP A 60 -3.01 -7.21 13.24
C ASP A 60 -4.45 -7.58 13.61
N LYS A 61 -4.71 -7.78 14.89
CA LYS A 61 -6.01 -8.23 15.40
C LYS A 61 -7.14 -7.27 15.08
N ASP A 62 -6.84 -6.00 14.85
CA ASP A 62 -7.84 -4.99 14.49
C ASP A 62 -8.26 -5.04 13.02
N ASP A 63 -7.70 -5.95 12.21
CA ASP A 63 -7.97 -6.09 10.78
C ASP A 63 -7.66 -4.81 9.98
N LEU A 64 -6.84 -3.93 10.52
CA LEU A 64 -6.53 -2.64 9.93
C LEU A 64 -5.04 -2.37 9.84
N HIS A 65 -4.32 -2.44 10.96
CA HIS A 65 -2.90 -2.14 10.98
C HIS A 65 -2.07 -3.35 10.55
N LEU A 66 -0.90 -3.09 9.97
CA LEU A 66 0.02 -4.17 9.60
C LEU A 66 0.60 -4.81 10.86
N ASN A 67 0.72 -6.13 10.82
CA ASN A 67 1.50 -6.86 11.81
C ASN A 67 2.96 -6.95 11.36
N ASP A 68 3.80 -7.71 12.08
CA ASP A 68 5.22 -7.83 11.76
C ASP A 68 5.44 -8.37 10.34
N GLU A 69 4.65 -9.34 9.91
CA GLU A 69 4.76 -9.90 8.56
C GLU A 69 4.39 -8.86 7.50
N GLY A 70 3.37 -8.05 7.78
CA GLY A 70 2.98 -6.95 6.88
C GLY A 70 4.09 -5.93 6.72
N TYR A 71 4.75 -5.57 7.81
CA TYR A 71 5.88 -4.64 7.74
C TYR A 71 7.07 -5.22 6.99
N LYS A 72 7.30 -6.53 7.08
CA LYS A 72 8.34 -7.17 6.29
C LYS A 72 8.08 -7.05 4.80
N VAL A 73 6.81 -7.22 4.38
CA VAL A 73 6.43 -7.03 2.98
C VAL A 73 6.69 -5.60 2.56
N TRP A 74 6.29 -4.62 3.37
CA TRP A 74 6.52 -3.22 3.06
C TRP A 74 8.00 -2.88 2.97
N THR A 75 8.83 -3.45 3.84
CA THR A 75 10.27 -3.24 3.80
C THR A 75 10.84 -3.67 2.45
N LYS A 76 10.39 -4.82 1.94
CA LYS A 76 10.84 -5.31 0.62
C LYS A 76 10.42 -4.38 -0.51
N LEU A 77 9.27 -3.73 -0.39
CA LEU A 77 8.82 -2.77 -1.39
C LEU A 77 9.59 -1.46 -1.32
N LEU A 78 9.97 -1.03 -0.11
CA LEU A 78 10.63 0.24 0.12
C LEU A 78 12.11 0.23 -0.22
N LEU A 79 12.81 -0.87 0.04
CA LEU A 79 14.27 -0.92 -0.11
C LEU A 79 14.75 -0.48 -1.50
N PRO A 80 14.18 -0.95 -2.62
CA PRO A 80 14.63 -0.47 -3.93
C PRO A 80 14.44 1.02 -4.14
N ALA A 81 13.42 1.62 -3.54
CA ALA A 81 13.14 3.04 -3.69
C ALA A 81 14.09 3.92 -2.87
N LEU A 82 14.74 3.34 -1.85
CA LEU A 82 15.68 4.05 -0.99
C LEU A 82 17.11 4.01 -1.51
N GLN A 83 17.37 3.23 -2.54
CA GLN A 83 18.71 3.07 -3.13
C GLN A 83 18.99 4.05 -4.27
#